data_16ead0562f142ffc83c0099943cc8b94
#
_entry.id   16ead0562f142ffc83c0099943cc8b94
#
_cell.length_a   1.000
_cell.length_b   1.000
_cell.length_c   1.000
_cell.angle_alpha   90.00
_cell.angle_beta   90.00
_cell.angle_gamma   90.00
#
_symmetry.space_group_name_H-M   'P 1'
#
loop_
_entity.id
_entity.type
_entity.pdbx_description
1 polymer ?
#
loop_
_entity_poly.entity_id
_entity_poly.type
_entity_poly.pdbx_seq_one_letter_code
_entity_poly.pdbx_strand_id
1 'polypeptide(L)'
;MEISGKTALVTGANRGFGRQLAAQLRDRGATVYAAARNPAAVDLAGVTPIALDVTDPTSVAAAAAATRDVAILINNAGSGTGASLLTGDLADVRLEMDTHFHGTLAVTRAFAPQLAEHEHSAILNVLSVLSWVSLPNIGAYCAAKAAEWSLTNALRAELASQGTRVSSLHVGYMDTDLARRVTEPKSDPADIARIALDGIEAGETEIVADEISKQVLAGLSAGVRGLYPQVA
;
A
#
# COMPACT_ATOMS: atom_id res chain seq x y z
N MET A 1 -2.48 -7.65 16.60
CA MET A 1 -1.10 -7.99 17.01
C MET A 1 -0.44 -6.76 17.57
N GLU A 2 0.50 -6.87 18.51
CA GLU A 2 1.29 -5.70 18.93
C GLU A 2 2.39 -5.39 17.90
N ILE A 3 2.59 -4.11 17.63
CA ILE A 3 3.67 -3.60 16.77
C ILE A 3 5.00 -3.54 17.53
N SER A 4 4.94 -3.25 18.84
CA SER A 4 6.13 -3.13 19.68
C SER A 4 6.98 -4.41 19.63
N GLY A 5 8.30 -4.24 19.48
CA GLY A 5 9.27 -5.33 19.40
C GLY A 5 9.25 -6.13 18.09
N LYS A 6 8.40 -5.79 17.11
CA LYS A 6 8.39 -6.44 15.79
C LYS A 6 9.32 -5.75 14.81
N THR A 7 9.75 -6.48 13.81
CA THR A 7 10.47 -5.93 12.67
C THR A 7 9.49 -5.67 11.53
N ALA A 8 9.51 -4.45 11.00
CA ALA A 8 8.64 -4.00 9.92
C ALA A 8 9.46 -3.56 8.69
N LEU A 9 8.94 -3.85 7.49
CA LEU A 9 9.44 -3.28 6.24
C LEU A 9 8.35 -2.45 5.58
N VAL A 10 8.70 -1.22 5.20
CA VAL A 10 7.78 -0.30 4.49
C VAL A 10 8.37 0.03 3.13
N THR A 11 7.66 -0.29 2.04
CA THR A 11 8.08 0.08 0.69
C THR A 11 7.71 1.53 0.38
N GLY A 12 8.56 2.25 -0.37
CA GLY A 12 8.33 3.67 -0.69
C GLY A 12 8.41 4.60 0.53
N ALA A 13 9.29 4.30 1.50
CA ALA A 13 9.34 4.97 2.81
C ALA A 13 10.20 6.25 2.86
N ASN A 14 10.75 6.71 1.75
CA ASN A 14 11.62 7.90 1.73
C ASN A 14 10.87 9.23 1.82
N ARG A 15 9.56 9.26 1.56
CA ARG A 15 8.73 10.49 1.58
C ARG A 15 7.26 10.18 1.77
N GLY A 16 6.44 11.23 1.92
CA GLY A 16 4.98 11.16 1.92
C GLY A 16 4.43 10.18 2.94
N PHE A 17 3.45 9.40 2.54
CA PHE A 17 2.74 8.47 3.42
C PHE A 17 3.63 7.34 3.95
N GLY A 18 4.48 6.75 3.10
CA GLY A 18 5.40 5.71 3.53
C GLY A 18 6.38 6.16 4.62
N ARG A 19 6.83 7.44 4.58
CA ARG A 19 7.65 8.03 5.64
C ARG A 19 6.88 8.18 6.95
N GLN A 20 5.59 8.53 6.91
CA GLN A 20 4.74 8.61 8.10
C GLN A 20 4.50 7.22 8.72
N LEU A 21 4.25 6.21 7.89
CA LEU A 21 4.13 4.83 8.35
C LEU A 21 5.43 4.35 9.04
N ALA A 22 6.58 4.59 8.40
CA ALA A 22 7.88 4.20 8.98
C ALA A 22 8.18 4.92 10.30
N ALA A 23 7.87 6.22 10.39
CA ALA A 23 8.04 7.01 11.61
C ALA A 23 7.18 6.47 12.76
N GLN A 24 5.89 6.26 12.51
CA GLN A 24 4.98 5.79 13.54
C GLN A 24 5.20 4.34 13.95
N LEU A 25 5.64 3.47 13.04
CA LEU A 25 6.08 2.12 13.40
C LEU A 25 7.27 2.16 14.38
N ARG A 26 8.30 2.97 14.06
CA ARG A 26 9.44 3.19 14.96
C ARG A 26 8.98 3.73 16.31
N ASP A 27 8.10 4.72 16.32
CA ASP A 27 7.62 5.37 17.55
C ASP A 27 6.75 4.42 18.40
N ARG A 28 6.14 3.39 17.77
CA ARG A 28 5.47 2.26 18.44
C ARG A 28 6.44 1.15 18.87
N GLY A 29 7.74 1.34 18.73
CA GLY A 29 8.76 0.40 19.19
C GLY A 29 9.11 -0.72 18.21
N ALA A 30 8.77 -0.60 16.93
CA ALA A 30 9.22 -1.53 15.91
C ALA A 30 10.66 -1.24 15.44
N THR A 31 11.40 -2.27 15.06
CA THR A 31 12.57 -2.14 14.20
C THR A 31 12.11 -1.95 12.76
N VAL A 32 12.52 -0.86 12.08
CA VAL A 32 11.95 -0.51 10.78
C VAL A 32 13.01 -0.52 9.69
N TYR A 33 12.77 -1.32 8.65
CA TYR A 33 13.41 -1.20 7.36
C TYR A 33 12.61 -0.23 6.47
N ALA A 34 13.20 0.91 6.15
CA ALA A 34 12.59 1.92 5.29
C ALA A 34 13.09 1.74 3.86
N ALA A 35 12.29 1.08 3.02
CA ALA A 35 12.70 0.70 1.69
C ALA A 35 12.35 1.79 0.65
N ALA A 36 13.32 2.10 -0.21
CA ALA A 36 13.18 3.05 -1.31
C ALA A 36 14.13 2.71 -2.46
N ARG A 37 13.83 3.14 -3.69
CA ARG A 37 14.73 3.00 -4.85
C ARG A 37 16.10 3.64 -4.62
N ASN A 38 16.14 4.78 -3.96
CA ASN A 38 17.36 5.42 -3.49
C ASN A 38 17.33 5.44 -1.94
N PRO A 39 18.03 4.53 -1.26
CA PRO A 39 18.06 4.48 0.20
C PRO A 39 18.71 5.72 0.83
N ALA A 40 19.58 6.43 0.12
CA ALA A 40 20.18 7.68 0.61
C ALA A 40 19.15 8.84 0.73
N ALA A 41 17.98 8.70 0.11
CA ALA A 41 16.89 9.65 0.24
C ALA A 41 15.99 9.39 1.48
N VAL A 42 16.28 8.38 2.26
CA VAL A 42 15.60 8.12 3.55
C VAL A 42 16.26 8.97 4.62
N ASP A 43 15.59 10.04 5.03
CA ASP A 43 16.08 11.04 6.01
C ASP A 43 15.52 10.83 7.42
N LEU A 44 14.88 9.70 7.68
CA LEU A 44 14.25 9.38 8.96
C LEU A 44 15.25 8.71 9.91
N ALA A 45 15.56 9.37 11.04
CA ALA A 45 16.44 8.80 12.05
C ALA A 45 15.78 7.58 12.75
N GLY A 46 16.59 6.60 13.15
CA GLY A 46 16.13 5.42 13.90
C GLY A 46 15.48 4.34 13.04
N VAL A 47 15.58 4.43 11.71
CA VAL A 47 15.19 3.38 10.76
C VAL A 47 16.40 2.91 9.96
N THR A 48 16.33 1.72 9.36
CA THR A 48 17.39 1.19 8.49
C THR A 48 16.96 1.36 7.02
N PRO A 49 17.66 2.21 6.24
CA PRO A 49 17.37 2.36 4.81
C PRO A 49 17.72 1.09 4.03
N ILE A 50 16.82 0.67 3.12
CA ILE A 50 17.01 -0.49 2.22
C ILE A 50 16.75 -0.07 0.78
N ALA A 51 17.63 -0.49 -0.14
CA ALA A 51 17.41 -0.32 -1.58
C ALA A 51 16.33 -1.31 -2.03
N LEU A 52 15.23 -0.80 -2.60
CA LEU A 52 14.16 -1.62 -3.15
C LEU A 52 13.42 -0.87 -4.26
N ASP A 53 13.50 -1.41 -5.47
CA ASP A 53 12.58 -1.11 -6.56
C ASP A 53 11.61 -2.28 -6.71
N VAL A 54 10.33 -2.03 -6.46
CA VAL A 54 9.29 -3.07 -6.49
C VAL A 54 9.05 -3.60 -7.91
N THR A 55 9.46 -2.87 -8.93
CA THR A 55 9.34 -3.26 -10.35
C THR A 55 10.52 -4.08 -10.87
N ASP A 56 11.59 -4.22 -10.06
CA ASP A 56 12.76 -5.02 -10.41
C ASP A 56 12.86 -6.28 -9.52
N PRO A 57 12.62 -7.48 -10.08
CA PRO A 57 12.72 -8.73 -9.32
C PRO A 57 14.06 -8.97 -8.66
N THR A 58 15.15 -8.48 -9.25
CA THR A 58 16.50 -8.60 -8.68
C THR A 58 16.63 -7.73 -7.44
N SER A 59 16.12 -6.50 -7.50
CA SER A 59 16.08 -5.59 -6.35
C SER A 59 15.22 -6.15 -5.21
N VAL A 60 14.07 -6.73 -5.54
CA VAL A 60 13.18 -7.36 -4.55
C VAL A 60 13.87 -8.53 -3.86
N ALA A 61 14.51 -9.43 -4.61
CA ALA A 61 15.25 -10.56 -4.06
C ALA A 61 16.41 -10.11 -3.16
N ALA A 62 17.17 -9.09 -3.60
CA ALA A 62 18.27 -8.53 -2.82
C ALA A 62 17.80 -7.89 -1.50
N ALA A 63 16.68 -7.16 -1.52
CA ALA A 63 16.08 -6.59 -0.31
C ALA A 63 15.64 -7.68 0.67
N ALA A 64 14.99 -8.73 0.20
CA ALA A 64 14.56 -9.85 1.05
C ALA A 64 15.77 -10.60 1.66
N ALA A 65 16.90 -10.71 0.93
CA ALA A 65 18.13 -11.31 1.44
C ALA A 65 18.87 -10.41 2.45
N ALA A 66 18.76 -9.09 2.29
CA ALA A 66 19.41 -8.10 3.16
C ALA A 66 18.66 -7.83 4.47
N THR A 67 17.38 -8.17 4.54
CA THR A 67 16.52 -7.99 5.71
C THR A 67 16.29 -9.32 6.42
N ARG A 68 16.01 -9.26 7.72
CA ARG A 68 15.75 -10.45 8.53
C ARG A 68 14.60 -10.18 9.48
N ASP A 69 13.92 -11.25 9.86
CA ASP A 69 12.93 -11.21 10.95
C ASP A 69 11.75 -10.26 10.69
N VAL A 70 11.38 -10.07 9.42
CA VAL A 70 10.26 -9.21 9.06
C VAL A 70 8.93 -9.89 9.42
N ALA A 71 8.23 -9.31 10.41
CA ALA A 71 6.92 -9.73 10.87
C ALA A 71 5.78 -8.85 10.34
N ILE A 72 6.10 -7.62 9.89
CA ILE A 72 5.13 -6.67 9.34
C ILE A 72 5.65 -6.17 7.99
N LEU A 73 4.90 -6.43 6.92
CA LEU A 73 5.20 -5.93 5.59
C LEU A 73 4.16 -4.89 5.19
N ILE A 74 4.61 -3.67 4.84
CA ILE A 74 3.72 -2.63 4.30
C ILE A 74 4.08 -2.35 2.85
N ASN A 75 3.21 -2.78 1.94
CA ASN A 75 3.26 -2.47 0.52
C ASN A 75 2.62 -1.10 0.30
N ASN A 76 3.46 -0.05 0.30
CA ASN A 76 3.04 1.33 0.13
C ASN A 76 3.64 1.98 -1.14
N ALA A 77 4.70 1.42 -1.71
CA ALA A 77 5.28 1.96 -2.95
C ALA A 77 4.23 2.08 -4.04
N GLY A 78 4.17 3.24 -4.66
CA GLY A 78 3.16 3.52 -5.68
C GLY A 78 3.65 4.50 -6.73
N SER A 79 2.98 4.50 -7.87
CA SER A 79 3.09 5.46 -8.97
C SER A 79 1.76 6.19 -9.17
N GLY A 80 1.79 7.26 -9.92
CA GLY A 80 0.62 8.04 -10.31
C GLY A 80 0.94 8.79 -11.59
N THR A 81 0.86 8.12 -12.72
CA THR A 81 1.21 8.67 -14.04
C THR A 81 0.16 9.62 -14.57
N GLY A 82 -1.10 9.48 -14.09
CA GLY A 82 -2.23 10.22 -14.63
C GLY A 82 -2.66 9.75 -16.02
N ALA A 83 -2.30 8.50 -16.40
CA ALA A 83 -2.60 8.00 -17.74
C ALA A 83 -4.09 7.67 -17.93
N SER A 84 -4.65 8.22 -19.00
CA SER A 84 -5.94 7.81 -19.54
C SER A 84 -5.81 6.46 -20.24
N LEU A 85 -6.81 5.59 -20.10
CA LEU A 85 -6.80 4.28 -20.77
C LEU A 85 -6.92 4.37 -22.28
N LEU A 86 -7.58 5.42 -22.80
CA LEU A 86 -7.81 5.55 -24.25
C LEU A 86 -6.69 6.31 -24.97
N THR A 87 -6.10 7.31 -24.31
CA THR A 87 -5.18 8.24 -24.97
C THR A 87 -3.82 8.38 -24.27
N GLY A 88 -3.65 7.77 -23.10
CA GLY A 88 -2.38 7.77 -22.36
C GLY A 88 -1.32 6.88 -23.01
N ASP A 89 -0.06 7.14 -22.69
CA ASP A 89 1.04 6.27 -23.11
C ASP A 89 0.87 4.86 -22.49
N LEU A 90 0.99 3.83 -23.30
CA LEU A 90 0.93 2.44 -22.82
C LEU A 90 2.06 2.09 -21.87
N ALA A 91 3.20 2.79 -21.93
CA ALA A 91 4.28 2.62 -20.96
C ALA A 91 3.84 3.09 -19.56
N ASP A 92 3.12 4.20 -19.49
CA ASP A 92 2.56 4.70 -18.23
C ASP A 92 1.47 3.76 -17.69
N VAL A 93 0.61 3.22 -18.55
CA VAL A 93 -0.40 2.23 -18.16
C VAL A 93 0.27 0.97 -17.59
N ARG A 94 1.35 0.48 -18.23
CA ARG A 94 2.12 -0.66 -17.75
C ARG A 94 2.81 -0.35 -16.42
N LEU A 95 3.40 0.83 -16.28
CA LEU A 95 4.07 1.24 -15.04
C LEU A 95 3.12 1.21 -13.82
N GLU A 96 1.84 1.62 -14.00
CA GLU A 96 0.84 1.50 -12.92
C GLU A 96 0.63 0.04 -12.52
N MET A 97 0.44 -0.85 -13.50
CA MET A 97 0.27 -2.28 -13.23
C MET A 97 1.53 -2.93 -12.65
N ASP A 98 2.70 -2.58 -13.18
CA ASP A 98 3.98 -3.12 -12.73
C ASP A 98 4.28 -2.69 -11.29
N THR A 99 3.92 -1.47 -10.92
CA THR A 99 4.13 -0.96 -9.56
C THR A 99 3.13 -1.55 -8.58
N HIS A 100 1.83 -1.40 -8.87
CA HIS A 100 0.77 -1.67 -7.89
C HIS A 100 0.38 -3.15 -7.81
N PHE A 101 0.33 -3.85 -8.93
CA PHE A 101 -0.05 -5.27 -8.95
C PHE A 101 1.18 -6.19 -8.91
N HIS A 102 2.04 -6.13 -9.94
CA HIS A 102 3.18 -7.04 -10.02
C HIS A 102 4.20 -6.77 -8.93
N GLY A 103 4.45 -5.50 -8.58
CA GLY A 103 5.37 -5.12 -7.52
C GLY A 103 4.90 -5.57 -6.14
N THR A 104 3.64 -5.31 -5.78
CA THR A 104 3.04 -5.80 -4.54
C THR A 104 3.10 -7.33 -4.45
N LEU A 105 2.80 -8.04 -5.55
CA LEU A 105 2.90 -9.49 -5.60
C LEU A 105 4.35 -9.97 -5.42
N ALA A 106 5.30 -9.38 -6.15
CA ALA A 106 6.71 -9.77 -6.09
C ALA A 106 7.30 -9.59 -4.69
N VAL A 107 7.04 -8.43 -4.06
CA VAL A 107 7.49 -8.15 -2.69
C VAL A 107 6.83 -9.12 -1.71
N THR A 108 5.52 -9.30 -1.79
CA THR A 108 4.82 -10.24 -0.89
C THR A 108 5.39 -11.66 -1.00
N ARG A 109 5.62 -12.17 -2.21
CA ARG A 109 6.21 -13.50 -2.42
C ARG A 109 7.62 -13.63 -1.86
N ALA A 110 8.44 -12.59 -2.00
CA ALA A 110 9.81 -12.60 -1.50
C ALA A 110 9.88 -12.58 0.04
N PHE A 111 8.92 -11.94 0.69
CA PHE A 111 8.86 -11.80 2.15
C PHE A 111 7.97 -12.85 2.84
N ALA A 112 7.11 -13.57 2.10
CA ALA A 112 6.24 -14.60 2.67
C ALA A 112 6.97 -15.65 3.53
N PRO A 113 8.19 -16.14 3.16
CA PRO A 113 8.95 -17.05 4.01
C PRO A 113 9.34 -16.44 5.37
N GLN A 114 9.79 -15.18 5.41
CA GLN A 114 10.11 -14.50 6.68
C GLN A 114 8.86 -14.30 7.53
N LEU A 115 7.75 -13.89 6.93
CA LEU A 115 6.47 -13.72 7.62
C LEU A 115 5.97 -15.03 8.24
N ALA A 116 6.21 -16.18 7.59
CA ALA A 116 5.82 -17.49 8.07
C ALA A 116 6.64 -17.96 9.30
N GLU A 117 7.78 -17.36 9.60
CA GLU A 117 8.59 -17.66 10.78
C GLU A 117 7.97 -17.12 12.08
N HIS A 118 6.96 -16.24 11.97
CA HIS A 118 6.28 -15.62 13.10
C HIS A 118 4.90 -16.26 13.32
N GLU A 119 4.55 -16.56 14.55
CA GLU A 119 3.20 -17.03 14.94
C GLU A 119 2.11 -16.03 14.51
N HIS A 120 2.44 -14.72 14.56
CA HIS A 120 1.58 -13.63 14.13
C HIS A 120 2.37 -12.65 13.29
N SER A 121 2.07 -12.58 12.00
CA SER A 121 2.61 -11.64 11.06
C SER A 121 1.51 -10.87 10.33
N ALA A 122 1.84 -9.75 9.71
CA ALA A 122 0.88 -8.91 9.01
C ALA A 122 1.42 -8.36 7.70
N ILE A 123 0.54 -8.26 6.72
CA ILE A 123 0.74 -7.48 5.50
C ILE A 123 -0.31 -6.38 5.47
N LEU A 124 0.12 -5.15 5.17
CA LEU A 124 -0.77 -4.06 4.82
C LEU A 124 -0.52 -3.67 3.36
N ASN A 125 -1.54 -3.77 2.52
CA ASN A 125 -1.51 -3.23 1.17
C ASN A 125 -2.21 -1.87 1.16
N VAL A 126 -1.48 -0.82 0.76
CA VAL A 126 -2.01 0.55 0.68
C VAL A 126 -2.75 0.71 -0.63
N LEU A 127 -4.06 0.57 -0.56
CA LEU A 127 -4.96 0.72 -1.69
C LEU A 127 -5.46 2.17 -1.84
N SER A 128 -6.64 2.33 -2.42
CA SER A 128 -7.31 3.61 -2.63
C SER A 128 -8.82 3.38 -2.67
N VAL A 129 -9.60 4.40 -2.45
CA VAL A 129 -11.02 4.42 -2.82
C VAL A 129 -11.21 4.09 -4.31
N LEU A 130 -10.21 4.43 -5.14
CA LEU A 130 -10.18 4.11 -6.56
C LEU A 130 -9.91 2.63 -6.88
N SER A 131 -9.76 1.78 -5.86
CA SER A 131 -9.82 0.32 -6.01
C SER A 131 -11.25 -0.16 -6.30
N TRP A 132 -12.25 0.64 -5.94
CA TRP A 132 -13.66 0.31 -6.04
C TRP A 132 -14.39 1.10 -7.14
N VAL A 133 -13.91 2.31 -7.43
CA VAL A 133 -14.48 3.19 -8.45
C VAL A 133 -13.40 3.74 -9.34
N SER A 134 -13.78 4.13 -10.56
CA SER A 134 -12.85 4.67 -11.55
C SER A 134 -13.21 6.11 -11.90
N LEU A 135 -12.19 6.93 -12.13
CA LEU A 135 -12.34 8.30 -12.59
C LEU A 135 -11.80 8.45 -14.01
N PRO A 136 -12.40 9.31 -14.84
CA PRO A 136 -11.86 9.68 -16.13
C PRO A 136 -10.42 10.21 -16.00
N ASN A 137 -9.60 10.00 -17.04
CA ASN A 137 -8.23 10.52 -17.17
C ASN A 137 -7.17 9.93 -16.22
N ILE A 138 -7.54 9.09 -15.26
CA ILE A 138 -6.63 8.34 -14.39
C ILE A 138 -7.00 6.84 -14.35
N GLY A 139 -7.61 6.36 -15.42
CA GLY A 139 -8.14 5.01 -15.51
C GLY A 139 -7.06 3.93 -15.32
N ALA A 140 -5.82 4.19 -15.73
CA ALA A 140 -4.70 3.26 -15.53
C ALA A 140 -4.43 2.99 -14.04
N TYR A 141 -4.38 4.05 -13.23
CA TYR A 141 -4.24 3.94 -11.78
C TYR A 141 -5.42 3.21 -11.15
N CYS A 142 -6.66 3.55 -11.53
CA CYS A 142 -7.86 2.89 -11.01
C CYS A 142 -7.85 1.38 -11.32
N ALA A 143 -7.52 1.00 -12.55
CA ALA A 143 -7.42 -0.41 -12.94
C ALA A 143 -6.33 -1.15 -12.14
N ALA A 144 -5.16 -0.53 -11.94
CA ALA A 144 -4.08 -1.10 -11.16
C ALA A 144 -4.47 -1.28 -9.68
N LYS A 145 -5.15 -0.30 -9.07
CA LYS A 145 -5.63 -0.38 -7.69
C LYS A 145 -6.77 -1.40 -7.52
N ALA A 146 -7.64 -1.55 -8.51
CA ALA A 146 -8.65 -2.61 -8.51
C ALA A 146 -8.01 -4.00 -8.61
N ALA A 147 -6.98 -4.16 -9.44
CA ALA A 147 -6.22 -5.40 -9.53
C ALA A 147 -5.49 -5.70 -8.20
N GLU A 148 -4.89 -4.69 -7.57
CA GLU A 148 -4.23 -4.83 -6.27
C GLU A 148 -5.21 -5.20 -5.15
N TRP A 149 -6.44 -4.70 -5.18
CA TRP A 149 -7.49 -5.12 -4.25
C TRP A 149 -7.87 -6.58 -4.43
N SER A 150 -8.08 -7.03 -5.68
CA SER A 150 -8.33 -8.44 -5.99
C SER A 150 -7.17 -9.33 -5.53
N LEU A 151 -5.93 -8.93 -5.80
CA LEU A 151 -4.71 -9.58 -5.31
C LEU A 151 -4.70 -9.68 -3.78
N THR A 152 -5.03 -8.58 -3.08
CA THR A 152 -5.06 -8.54 -1.62
C THR A 152 -6.05 -9.56 -1.05
N ASN A 153 -7.22 -9.70 -1.67
CA ASN A 153 -8.22 -10.69 -1.26
C ASN A 153 -7.74 -12.14 -1.48
N ALA A 154 -7.06 -12.42 -2.60
CA ALA A 154 -6.46 -13.73 -2.86
C ALA A 154 -5.35 -14.06 -1.85
N LEU A 155 -4.43 -13.13 -1.62
CA LEU A 155 -3.34 -13.30 -0.65
C LEU A 155 -3.86 -13.52 0.78
N ARG A 156 -4.96 -12.90 1.16
CA ARG A 156 -5.61 -13.11 2.46
C ARG A 156 -6.01 -14.58 2.66
N ALA A 157 -6.53 -15.21 1.62
CA ALA A 157 -6.88 -16.62 1.65
C ALA A 157 -5.65 -17.55 1.60
N GLU A 158 -4.68 -17.25 0.72
CA GLU A 158 -3.49 -18.08 0.52
C GLU A 158 -2.55 -18.10 1.73
N LEU A 159 -2.42 -16.95 2.44
CA LEU A 159 -1.51 -16.79 3.58
C LEU A 159 -2.15 -17.11 4.94
N ALA A 160 -3.45 -17.41 4.96
CA ALA A 160 -4.16 -17.69 6.20
C ALA A 160 -3.58 -18.90 6.97
N SER A 161 -3.18 -19.97 6.25
CA SER A 161 -2.65 -21.19 6.85
C SER A 161 -1.30 -21.02 7.54
N GLN A 162 -0.51 -20.00 7.16
CA GLN A 162 0.75 -19.66 7.82
C GLN A 162 0.60 -18.61 8.94
N GLY A 163 -0.61 -18.17 9.27
CA GLY A 163 -0.85 -17.19 10.32
C GLY A 163 -0.60 -15.72 9.92
N THR A 164 -0.32 -15.45 8.65
CA THR A 164 -0.12 -14.08 8.14
C THR A 164 -1.46 -13.41 7.86
N ARG A 165 -1.75 -12.31 8.57
CA ARG A 165 -2.93 -11.48 8.27
C ARG A 165 -2.64 -10.53 7.12
N VAL A 166 -3.58 -10.39 6.21
CA VAL A 166 -3.49 -9.43 5.10
C VAL A 166 -4.60 -8.41 5.22
N SER A 167 -4.22 -7.17 5.43
CA SER A 167 -5.09 -6.00 5.55
C SER A 167 -5.00 -5.13 4.31
N SER A 168 -6.11 -4.51 3.94
CA SER A 168 -6.17 -3.44 2.94
C SER A 168 -6.45 -2.10 3.61
N LEU A 169 -5.78 -1.04 3.15
CA LEU A 169 -6.09 0.34 3.54
C LEU A 169 -6.74 1.04 2.35
N HIS A 170 -7.97 1.51 2.52
CA HIS A 170 -8.68 2.32 1.53
C HIS A 170 -8.77 3.77 2.00
N VAL A 171 -8.30 4.67 1.15
CA VAL A 171 -8.21 6.10 1.45
C VAL A 171 -8.41 6.91 0.17
N GLY A 172 -8.97 8.10 0.28
CA GLY A 172 -9.04 9.09 -0.79
C GLY A 172 -7.72 9.83 -0.99
N TYR A 173 -7.81 11.14 -1.20
CA TYR A 173 -6.61 11.96 -1.38
C TYR A 173 -5.91 12.24 -0.05
N MET A 174 -4.61 12.00 -0.01
CA MET A 174 -3.72 12.41 1.10
C MET A 174 -2.84 13.57 0.67
N ASP A 175 -2.49 14.48 1.59
CA ASP A 175 -1.61 15.61 1.31
C ASP A 175 -0.15 15.16 1.16
N THR A 176 0.16 14.66 -0.02
CA THR A 176 1.47 14.14 -0.43
C THR A 176 1.82 14.65 -1.83
N ASP A 177 3.07 14.44 -2.24
CA ASP A 177 3.53 14.82 -3.59
C ASP A 177 2.68 14.17 -4.71
N LEU A 178 2.17 12.97 -4.49
CA LEU A 178 1.35 12.25 -5.45
C LEU A 178 0.04 13.01 -5.75
N ALA A 179 -0.55 13.62 -4.73
CA ALA A 179 -1.77 14.41 -4.84
C ALA A 179 -1.52 15.94 -4.93
N ARG A 180 -0.29 16.37 -5.27
CA ARG A 180 0.06 17.81 -5.30
C ARG A 180 -0.82 18.64 -6.23
N ARG A 181 -1.31 18.07 -7.33
CA ARG A 181 -2.16 18.75 -8.32
C ARG A 181 -3.65 18.65 -8.01
N VAL A 182 -4.02 17.89 -6.99
CA VAL A 182 -5.40 17.71 -6.55
C VAL A 182 -5.82 18.90 -5.72
N THR A 183 -6.98 19.46 -5.99
CA THR A 183 -7.55 20.65 -5.30
C THR A 183 -8.63 20.26 -4.28
N GLU A 184 -9.15 19.04 -4.37
CA GLU A 184 -10.12 18.49 -3.46
C GLU A 184 -9.54 18.35 -2.04
N PRO A 185 -10.39 18.27 -1.00
CA PRO A 185 -9.94 18.05 0.37
C PRO A 185 -9.05 16.81 0.48
N LYS A 186 -7.97 16.93 1.25
CA LYS A 186 -6.98 15.89 1.46
C LYS A 186 -6.89 15.55 2.94
N SER A 187 -6.72 14.27 3.23
CA SER A 187 -6.42 13.79 4.57
C SER A 187 -4.96 14.04 4.94
N ASP A 188 -4.69 14.27 6.23
CA ASP A 188 -3.32 14.32 6.75
C ASP A 188 -2.70 12.92 6.69
N PRO A 189 -1.55 12.74 6.02
CA PRO A 189 -0.87 11.45 5.98
C PRO A 189 -0.50 10.87 7.34
N ALA A 190 -0.26 11.71 8.35
CA ALA A 190 0.06 11.25 9.70
C ALA A 190 -1.17 10.65 10.38
N ASP A 191 -2.36 11.25 10.22
CA ASP A 191 -3.60 10.71 10.74
C ASP A 191 -3.96 9.38 10.07
N ILE A 192 -3.82 9.29 8.76
CA ILE A 192 -4.07 8.05 8.01
C ILE A 192 -3.09 6.95 8.43
N ALA A 193 -1.80 7.29 8.66
CA ALA A 193 -0.83 6.32 9.15
C ALA A 193 -1.20 5.78 10.53
N ARG A 194 -1.68 6.65 11.43
CA ARG A 194 -2.18 6.22 12.74
C ARG A 194 -3.35 5.26 12.60
N ILE A 195 -4.36 5.60 11.81
CA ILE A 195 -5.53 4.74 11.57
C ILE A 195 -5.12 3.40 10.98
N ALA A 196 -4.20 3.40 10.00
CA ALA A 196 -3.71 2.19 9.37
C ALA A 196 -3.02 1.25 10.36
N LEU A 197 -2.15 1.79 11.22
CA LEU A 197 -1.42 1.00 12.21
C LEU A 197 -2.33 0.54 13.36
N ASP A 198 -3.28 1.37 13.80
CA ASP A 198 -4.30 0.98 14.77
C ASP A 198 -5.14 -0.20 14.23
N GLY A 199 -5.51 -0.16 12.94
CA GLY A 199 -6.22 -1.25 12.27
C GLY A 199 -5.41 -2.55 12.20
N ILE A 200 -4.09 -2.48 11.94
CA ILE A 200 -3.19 -3.65 12.00
C ILE A 200 -3.20 -4.26 13.41
N GLU A 201 -3.07 -3.44 14.45
CA GLU A 201 -3.06 -3.90 15.84
C GLU A 201 -4.41 -4.51 16.24
N ALA A 202 -5.51 -3.90 15.80
CA ALA A 202 -6.87 -4.42 16.01
C ALA A 202 -7.16 -5.69 15.19
N GLY A 203 -6.35 -5.99 14.17
CA GLY A 203 -6.53 -7.14 13.28
C GLY A 203 -7.62 -6.93 12.25
N GLU A 204 -7.90 -5.69 11.87
CA GLU A 204 -8.84 -5.35 10.81
C GLU A 204 -8.36 -5.86 9.46
N THR A 205 -9.24 -6.47 8.70
CA THR A 205 -8.92 -6.99 7.36
C THR A 205 -9.10 -5.92 6.28
N GLU A 206 -9.98 -4.95 6.51
CA GLU A 206 -10.25 -3.85 5.60
C GLU A 206 -10.36 -2.55 6.40
N ILE A 207 -9.37 -1.67 6.25
CA ILE A 207 -9.26 -0.40 6.97
C ILE A 207 -9.75 0.71 6.03
N VAL A 208 -10.88 1.31 6.35
CA VAL A 208 -11.52 2.39 5.57
C VAL A 208 -11.28 3.71 6.29
N ALA A 209 -10.25 4.45 5.84
CA ALA A 209 -9.63 5.47 6.66
C ALA A 209 -10.32 6.84 6.64
N ASP A 210 -11.11 7.16 5.61
CA ASP A 210 -11.74 8.46 5.46
C ASP A 210 -13.21 8.37 5.04
N GLU A 211 -13.89 9.50 5.11
CA GLU A 211 -15.35 9.57 4.88
C GLU A 211 -15.72 9.25 3.43
N ILE A 212 -14.90 9.70 2.45
CA ILE A 212 -15.19 9.41 1.04
C ILE A 212 -15.10 7.91 0.75
N SER A 213 -14.11 7.22 1.33
CA SER A 213 -13.97 5.78 1.18
C SER A 213 -15.12 5.03 1.85
N LYS A 214 -15.60 5.49 3.01
CA LYS A 214 -16.79 4.91 3.67
C LYS A 214 -18.04 5.06 2.82
N GLN A 215 -18.25 6.24 2.23
CA GLN A 215 -19.40 6.50 1.36
C GLN A 215 -19.38 5.64 0.11
N VAL A 216 -18.22 5.51 -0.55
CA VAL A 216 -18.07 4.67 -1.74
C VAL A 216 -18.31 3.20 -1.38
N LEU A 217 -17.71 2.70 -0.29
CA LEU A 217 -17.92 1.32 0.18
C LEU A 217 -19.40 1.04 0.43
N ALA A 218 -20.10 1.92 1.13
CA ALA A 218 -21.54 1.80 1.39
C ALA A 218 -22.38 1.81 0.09
N GLY A 219 -21.89 2.51 -0.95
CA GLY A 219 -22.55 2.63 -2.25
C GLY A 219 -22.30 1.47 -3.21
N LEU A 220 -21.38 0.54 -2.94
CA LEU A 220 -21.02 -0.52 -3.90
C LEU A 220 -22.20 -1.39 -4.31
N SER A 221 -23.14 -1.68 -3.40
CA SER A 221 -24.32 -2.47 -3.68
C SER A 221 -25.31 -1.82 -4.64
N ALA A 222 -25.22 -0.51 -4.87
CA ALA A 222 -26.05 0.23 -5.82
C ALA A 222 -25.65 -0.03 -7.29
N GLY A 223 -24.52 -0.70 -7.51
CA GLY A 223 -23.99 -1.07 -8.82
C GLY A 223 -23.61 0.14 -9.67
N VAL A 224 -23.42 -0.11 -10.97
CA VAL A 224 -22.93 0.92 -11.92
C VAL A 224 -23.79 2.18 -11.92
N ARG A 225 -25.11 2.04 -11.87
CA ARG A 225 -26.04 3.20 -11.89
C ARG A 225 -25.91 4.09 -10.67
N GLY A 226 -25.63 3.51 -9.49
CA GLY A 226 -25.42 4.29 -8.28
C GLY A 226 -24.03 4.91 -8.18
N LEU A 227 -23.00 4.18 -8.63
CA LEU A 227 -21.62 4.63 -8.58
C LEU A 227 -21.25 5.64 -9.70
N TYR A 228 -21.94 5.53 -10.85
CA TYR A 228 -21.65 6.36 -12.05
C TYR A 228 -22.95 6.94 -12.64
N PRO A 229 -23.70 7.77 -11.90
CA PRO A 229 -24.98 8.30 -12.38
C PRO A 229 -24.87 9.14 -13.65
N GLN A 230 -23.66 9.68 -13.94
CA GLN A 230 -23.40 10.49 -15.12
C GLN A 230 -23.25 9.68 -16.43
N VAL A 231 -23.13 8.35 -16.36
CA VAL A 231 -22.98 7.45 -17.53
C VAL A 231 -24.01 6.33 -17.57
N ALA A 232 -25.01 6.38 -16.67
CA ALA A 232 -26.05 5.37 -16.53
C ALA A 232 -27.36 5.75 -17.24
#